data_eb32ee23f675d1d58be31918e2d7d4ec
#
_entry.id   eb32ee23f675d1d58be31918e2d7d4ec
#
_cell.length_a   1.000
_cell.length_b   1.000
_cell.length_c   1.000
_cell.angle_alpha   90.00
_cell.angle_beta   90.00
_cell.angle_gamma   90.00
#
_symmetry.space_group_name_H-M   'P 1'
#
loop_
_entity.id
_entity.type
_entity.pdbx_description
1 polymer ?
#
loop_
_entity_poly.entity_id
_entity_poly.type
_entity_poly.pdbx_seq_one_letter_code
_entity_poly.pdbx_strand_id
1 'polypeptide(L)'
;MYRGYRGQRPSKEEAFLLQLLQAPILKQLLMTAKHIRAARTAADGVSKDVHILTQACTDVHESNTLRRVLRYTLDMGNFLNAGSNNACAAGFAFEDLLKLKEVKGSGKAPGCKSLLHFLAKQLLQVRTQARSVAQ
;
A
#
# COMPACT_ATOMS: atom_id res chain seq x y z
N MET A 1 1.92 -46.93 -22.60
CA MET A 1 1.91 -47.54 -23.94
C MET A 1 1.08 -46.64 -24.85
N TYR A 2 1.73 -45.85 -25.70
CA TYR A 2 1.03 -44.93 -26.64
C TYR A 2 0.57 -45.74 -27.85
N ARG A 3 -0.70 -46.10 -27.89
CA ARG A 3 -1.38 -46.70 -29.05
C ARG A 3 -1.88 -45.61 -29.96
N GLY A 4 -1.06 -45.08 -30.87
CA GLY A 4 -1.54 -44.01 -31.78
C GLY A 4 -0.75 -43.80 -33.06
N TYR A 5 0.46 -44.32 -33.16
CA TYR A 5 1.26 -44.17 -34.37
C TYR A 5 1.17 -45.39 -35.27
N ARG A 6 0.23 -45.45 -36.18
CA ARG A 6 0.24 -46.40 -37.31
C ARG A 6 0.86 -45.71 -38.51
N GLY A 7 2.13 -46.01 -38.75
CA GLY A 7 2.70 -45.98 -40.11
C GLY A 7 3.35 -44.68 -40.60
N GLN A 8 3.35 -43.57 -39.86
CA GLN A 8 4.10 -42.37 -40.25
C GLN A 8 5.37 -42.23 -39.43
N ARG A 9 6.50 -41.86 -40.07
CA ARG A 9 7.73 -41.52 -39.34
C ARG A 9 7.46 -40.23 -38.53
N PRO A 10 7.77 -40.21 -37.24
CA PRO A 10 7.59 -39.01 -36.42
C PRO A 10 8.43 -37.84 -36.96
N SER A 11 7.92 -36.63 -36.88
CA SER A 11 8.70 -35.43 -37.15
C SER A 11 9.93 -35.36 -36.23
N LYS A 12 10.90 -34.50 -36.52
CA LYS A 12 12.07 -34.32 -35.67
C LYS A 12 11.69 -33.91 -34.25
N GLU A 13 10.67 -33.03 -34.11
CA GLU A 13 10.13 -32.57 -32.86
C GLU A 13 9.44 -33.67 -32.06
N GLU A 14 8.65 -34.51 -32.74
CA GLU A 14 7.97 -35.65 -32.13
C GLU A 14 8.97 -36.75 -31.70
N ALA A 15 9.99 -37.03 -32.52
CA ALA A 15 11.05 -37.96 -32.19
C ALA A 15 11.82 -37.49 -30.93
N PHE A 16 12.12 -36.20 -30.83
CA PHE A 16 12.73 -35.60 -29.65
C PHE A 16 11.85 -35.76 -28.41
N LEU A 17 10.55 -35.46 -28.50
CA LEU A 17 9.61 -35.63 -27.40
C LEU A 17 9.47 -37.08 -26.95
N LEU A 18 9.46 -38.02 -27.91
CA LEU A 18 9.43 -39.46 -27.60
C LEU A 18 10.67 -39.92 -26.85
N GLN A 19 11.87 -39.44 -27.24
CA GLN A 19 13.10 -39.68 -26.49
C GLN A 19 13.08 -39.12 -25.09
N LEU A 20 12.55 -37.88 -24.92
CA LEU A 20 12.37 -37.27 -23.62
C LEU A 20 11.44 -38.06 -22.70
N LEU A 21 10.37 -38.62 -23.25
CA LEU A 21 9.40 -39.44 -22.50
C LEU A 21 9.98 -40.79 -22.06
N GLN A 22 11.02 -41.31 -22.75
CA GLN A 22 11.71 -42.56 -22.40
C GLN A 22 12.75 -42.38 -21.28
N ALA A 23 13.08 -41.14 -20.90
CA ALA A 23 14.04 -40.85 -19.85
C ALA A 23 13.30 -40.39 -18.54
N PRO A 24 12.96 -41.29 -17.61
CA PRO A 24 12.21 -40.98 -16.41
C PRO A 24 12.90 -39.93 -15.53
N ILE A 25 14.22 -39.94 -15.49
CA ILE A 25 15.03 -38.95 -14.74
C ILE A 25 14.86 -37.57 -15.33
N LEU A 26 14.73 -37.43 -16.64
CA LEU A 26 14.57 -36.12 -17.28
C LEU A 26 13.25 -35.44 -16.93
N LYS A 27 12.17 -36.22 -16.82
CA LYS A 27 10.89 -35.71 -16.35
C LYS A 27 11.00 -35.11 -14.95
N GLN A 28 11.65 -35.81 -14.03
CA GLN A 28 11.89 -35.35 -12.67
C GLN A 28 12.75 -34.08 -12.64
N LEU A 29 13.83 -34.03 -13.41
CA LEU A 29 14.69 -32.85 -13.53
C LEU A 29 13.93 -31.65 -14.04
N LEU A 30 13.10 -31.79 -15.07
CA LEU A 30 12.27 -30.69 -15.61
C LEU A 30 11.24 -30.19 -14.59
N MET A 31 10.60 -31.12 -13.86
CA MET A 31 9.66 -30.75 -12.80
C MET A 31 10.37 -29.98 -11.68
N THR A 32 11.53 -30.49 -11.23
CA THR A 32 12.34 -29.82 -10.19
C THR A 32 12.81 -28.45 -10.66
N ALA A 33 13.31 -28.33 -11.89
CA ALA A 33 13.71 -27.04 -12.45
C ALA A 33 12.55 -26.04 -12.52
N LYS A 34 11.35 -26.51 -12.89
CA LYS A 34 10.12 -25.70 -12.87
C LYS A 34 9.79 -25.21 -11.46
N HIS A 35 9.86 -26.09 -10.45
CA HIS A 35 9.59 -25.71 -9.05
C HIS A 35 10.63 -24.74 -8.51
N ILE A 36 11.91 -24.94 -8.79
CA ILE A 36 12.98 -24.01 -8.39
C ILE A 36 12.75 -22.64 -9.01
N ARG A 37 12.41 -22.59 -10.30
CA ARG A 37 12.12 -21.32 -10.98
C ARG A 37 10.90 -20.62 -10.37
N ALA A 38 9.81 -21.34 -10.12
CA ALA A 38 8.62 -20.81 -9.49
C ALA A 38 8.90 -20.28 -8.07
N ALA A 39 9.68 -21.04 -7.27
CA ALA A 39 10.08 -20.62 -5.94
C ALA A 39 10.93 -19.34 -5.95
N ARG A 40 11.88 -19.22 -6.88
CA ARG A 40 12.67 -17.98 -7.04
C ARG A 40 11.78 -16.79 -7.40
N THR A 41 10.89 -16.95 -8.38
CA THR A 41 9.96 -15.87 -8.75
C THR A 41 9.07 -15.44 -7.60
N ALA A 42 8.57 -16.39 -6.80
CA ALA A 42 7.78 -16.11 -5.60
C ALA A 42 8.62 -15.39 -4.54
N ALA A 43 9.85 -15.81 -4.28
CA ALA A 43 10.75 -15.18 -3.34
C ALA A 43 11.09 -13.74 -3.74
N ASP A 44 11.34 -13.49 -5.04
CA ASP A 44 11.58 -12.15 -5.57
C ASP A 44 10.34 -11.25 -5.40
N GLY A 45 9.14 -11.81 -5.60
CA GLY A 45 7.87 -11.10 -5.34
C GLY A 45 7.74 -10.69 -3.88
N VAL A 46 7.89 -11.63 -2.94
CA VAL A 46 7.83 -11.35 -1.49
C VAL A 46 8.88 -10.32 -1.08
N SER A 47 10.10 -10.41 -1.61
CA SER A 47 11.17 -9.45 -1.30
C SER A 47 10.78 -8.02 -1.72
N LYS A 48 10.16 -7.86 -2.89
CA LYS A 48 9.66 -6.57 -3.37
C LYS A 48 8.55 -6.03 -2.46
N ASP A 49 7.60 -6.87 -2.09
CA ASP A 49 6.47 -6.47 -1.23
C ASP A 49 6.96 -6.03 0.16
N VAL A 50 7.91 -6.76 0.75
CA VAL A 50 8.56 -6.40 2.02
C VAL A 50 9.29 -5.06 1.88
N HIS A 51 10.01 -4.82 0.79
CA HIS A 51 10.69 -3.54 0.56
C HIS A 51 9.69 -2.38 0.47
N ILE A 52 8.61 -2.53 -0.30
CA ILE A 52 7.55 -1.52 -0.43
C ILE A 52 6.92 -1.22 0.94
N LEU A 53 6.58 -2.25 1.70
CA LEU A 53 5.99 -2.08 3.02
C LEU A 53 6.95 -1.37 3.99
N THR A 54 8.21 -1.77 4.00
CA THR A 54 9.24 -1.13 4.83
C THR A 54 9.39 0.35 4.47
N GLN A 55 9.44 0.67 3.16
CA GLN A 55 9.52 2.05 2.71
C GLN A 55 8.29 2.85 3.13
N ALA A 56 7.09 2.30 2.95
CA ALA A 56 5.85 2.95 3.36
C ALA A 56 5.81 3.23 4.88
N CYS A 57 6.24 2.28 5.71
CA CYS A 57 6.35 2.48 7.15
C CYS A 57 7.35 3.61 7.50
N THR A 58 8.50 3.64 6.84
CA THR A 58 9.51 4.69 7.02
C THR A 58 8.95 6.06 6.62
N ASP A 59 8.30 6.15 5.45
CA ASP A 59 7.71 7.40 4.95
C ASP A 59 6.66 7.95 5.92
N VAL A 60 5.81 7.10 6.48
CA VAL A 60 4.81 7.50 7.48
C VAL A 60 5.50 7.96 8.77
N HIS A 61 6.48 7.19 9.26
CA HIS A 61 7.18 7.48 10.51
C HIS A 61 7.98 8.80 10.44
N GLU A 62 8.62 9.08 9.31
CA GLU A 62 9.47 10.26 9.12
C GLU A 62 8.71 11.49 8.62
N SER A 63 7.44 11.34 8.23
CA SER A 63 6.64 12.43 7.70
C SER A 63 6.32 13.50 8.77
N ASN A 64 7.09 14.56 8.80
CA ASN A 64 6.80 15.72 9.63
C ASN A 64 5.47 16.39 9.25
N THR A 65 5.11 16.36 7.99
CA THR A 65 3.83 16.91 7.51
C THR A 65 2.65 16.12 8.08
N LEU A 66 2.69 14.79 8.00
CA LEU A 66 1.64 13.95 8.58
C LEU A 66 1.54 14.16 10.10
N ARG A 67 2.66 14.19 10.80
CA ARG A 67 2.70 14.45 12.25
C ARG A 67 2.05 15.78 12.61
N ARG A 68 2.30 16.83 11.84
CA ARG A 68 1.65 18.14 12.02
C ARG A 68 0.14 18.08 11.76
N VAL A 69 -0.30 17.42 10.69
CA VAL A 69 -1.72 17.22 10.38
C VAL A 69 -2.43 16.53 11.55
N LEU A 70 -1.86 15.42 12.05
CA LEU A 70 -2.43 14.68 13.17
C LEU A 70 -2.50 15.53 14.45
N ARG A 71 -1.45 16.30 14.74
CA ARG A 71 -1.45 17.20 15.89
C ARG A 71 -2.54 18.28 15.79
N TYR A 72 -2.64 18.98 14.65
CA TYR A 72 -3.72 19.97 14.45
C TYR A 72 -5.10 19.33 14.55
N THR A 73 -5.28 18.12 14.07
CA THR A 73 -6.54 17.38 14.20
C THR A 73 -6.89 17.14 15.66
N LEU A 74 -5.91 16.69 16.45
CA LEU A 74 -6.07 16.44 17.88
C LEU A 74 -6.41 17.74 18.64
N ASP A 75 -5.66 18.80 18.39
CA ASP A 75 -5.87 20.11 19.03
C ASP A 75 -7.27 20.67 18.72
N MET A 76 -7.73 20.53 17.45
CA MET A 76 -9.09 20.92 17.06
C MET A 76 -10.15 20.04 17.71
N GLY A 77 -9.93 18.73 17.78
CA GLY A 77 -10.84 17.81 18.46
C GLY A 77 -10.98 18.14 19.94
N ASN A 78 -9.89 18.39 20.63
CA ASN A 78 -9.88 18.79 22.03
C ASN A 78 -10.57 20.15 22.24
N PHE A 79 -10.36 21.11 21.34
CA PHE A 79 -11.05 22.40 21.39
C PHE A 79 -12.58 22.25 21.23
N LEU A 80 -13.03 21.46 20.26
CA LEU A 80 -14.45 21.24 20.02
C LEU A 80 -15.13 20.45 21.15
N ASN A 81 -14.38 19.57 21.81
CA ASN A 81 -14.85 18.76 22.92
C ASN A 81 -14.61 19.44 24.30
N ALA A 82 -14.16 20.67 24.32
CA ALA A 82 -13.90 21.39 25.56
C ALA A 82 -15.18 21.41 26.44
N GLY A 83 -15.02 21.02 27.70
CA GLY A 83 -16.14 20.91 28.65
C GLY A 83 -16.92 19.58 28.59
N SER A 84 -16.52 18.64 27.73
CA SER A 84 -17.06 17.26 27.71
C SER A 84 -16.09 16.26 28.32
N ASN A 85 -16.57 15.01 28.55
CA ASN A 85 -15.73 13.91 29.03
C ASN A 85 -14.62 13.50 28.05
N ASN A 86 -14.70 13.95 26.81
CA ASN A 86 -13.72 13.68 25.75
C ASN A 86 -12.72 14.85 25.56
N ALA A 87 -12.75 15.85 26.44
CA ALA A 87 -11.79 16.94 26.43
C ALA A 87 -10.40 16.45 26.88
N CYS A 88 -9.35 17.08 26.37
CA CYS A 88 -7.95 16.75 26.73
C CYS A 88 -7.53 15.32 26.36
N ALA A 89 -8.06 14.78 25.28
CA ALA A 89 -7.63 13.50 24.74
C ALA A 89 -6.14 13.56 24.36
N ALA A 90 -5.37 12.52 24.73
CA ALA A 90 -3.95 12.39 24.36
C ALA A 90 -3.76 11.90 22.90
N GLY A 91 -4.81 11.39 22.27
CA GLY A 91 -4.81 10.87 20.91
C GLY A 91 -6.22 10.53 20.44
N PHE A 92 -6.33 10.03 19.21
CA PHE A 92 -7.58 9.59 18.59
C PHE A 92 -7.33 8.38 17.70
N ALA A 93 -8.38 7.61 17.39
CA ALA A 93 -8.28 6.51 16.45
C ALA A 93 -8.13 7.03 15.02
N PHE A 94 -7.33 6.34 14.19
CA PHE A 94 -7.04 6.79 12.83
C PHE A 94 -8.31 6.88 11.96
N GLU A 95 -9.29 6.04 12.24
CA GLU A 95 -10.61 6.03 11.61
C GLU A 95 -11.39 7.32 11.86
N ASP A 96 -11.12 8.01 12.97
CA ASP A 96 -11.78 9.28 13.31
C ASP A 96 -11.43 10.40 12.33
N LEU A 97 -10.35 10.29 11.58
CA LEU A 97 -10.03 11.22 10.49
C LEU A 97 -11.14 11.30 9.43
N LEU A 98 -11.88 10.22 9.22
CA LEU A 98 -12.99 10.19 8.28
C LEU A 98 -14.13 11.11 8.72
N LYS A 99 -14.33 11.26 10.03
CA LYS A 99 -15.37 12.13 10.64
C LYS A 99 -15.13 13.61 10.35
N LEU A 100 -13.90 14.03 10.03
CA LEU A 100 -13.59 15.41 9.67
C LEU A 100 -14.39 15.93 8.46
N LYS A 101 -14.83 15.04 7.57
CA LYS A 101 -15.69 15.40 6.44
C LYS A 101 -17.13 15.63 6.86
N GLU A 102 -17.59 14.92 7.88
CA GLU A 102 -18.97 14.89 8.34
C GLU A 102 -19.30 16.06 9.27
N VAL A 103 -18.32 16.52 10.05
CA VAL A 103 -18.46 17.68 10.93
C VAL A 103 -18.60 18.95 10.09
N LYS A 104 -19.83 19.48 10.01
CA LYS A 104 -20.16 20.69 9.25
C LYS A 104 -19.96 21.92 10.13
N GLY A 105 -19.42 22.97 9.54
CA GLY A 105 -19.39 24.29 10.19
C GLY A 105 -20.78 24.87 10.30
N SER A 106 -21.01 25.75 11.31
CA SER A 106 -22.30 26.44 11.60
C SER A 106 -22.72 27.46 10.52
N GLY A 107 -22.15 27.42 9.32
CA GLY A 107 -22.54 28.29 8.20
C GLY A 107 -22.10 29.76 8.29
N LYS A 108 -21.56 30.21 9.42
CA LYS A 108 -21.13 31.62 9.64
C LYS A 108 -19.71 31.91 9.12
N ALA A 109 -18.90 30.86 8.81
CA ALA A 109 -17.56 31.04 8.27
C ALA A 109 -17.57 30.87 6.74
N PRO A 110 -17.39 31.94 5.94
CA PRO A 110 -17.41 31.82 4.48
C PRO A 110 -16.28 30.91 4.00
N GLY A 111 -16.65 29.91 3.21
CA GLY A 111 -15.69 29.00 2.56
C GLY A 111 -15.28 27.75 3.33
N CYS A 112 -15.77 27.52 4.55
CA CYS A 112 -15.48 26.30 5.32
C CYS A 112 -16.74 25.42 5.43
N LYS A 113 -16.87 24.44 4.51
CA LYS A 113 -18.02 23.52 4.49
C LYS A 113 -17.93 22.40 5.53
N SER A 114 -16.74 22.04 5.95
CA SER A 114 -16.47 20.96 6.93
C SER A 114 -15.22 21.27 7.73
N LEU A 115 -15.01 20.53 8.82
CA LEU A 115 -13.80 20.61 9.64
C LEU A 115 -12.54 20.29 8.82
N LEU A 116 -12.64 19.36 7.87
CA LEU A 116 -11.55 19.06 6.93
C LEU A 116 -11.15 20.28 6.10
N HIS A 117 -12.11 21.07 5.59
CA HIS A 117 -11.81 22.31 4.86
C HIS A 117 -11.10 23.34 5.74
N PHE A 118 -11.53 23.47 6.98
CA PHE A 118 -10.89 24.35 7.94
C PHE A 118 -9.44 23.93 8.19
N LEU A 119 -9.21 22.64 8.46
CA LEU A 119 -7.88 22.08 8.67
C LEU A 119 -6.96 22.34 7.46
N ALA A 120 -7.45 22.05 6.26
CA ALA A 120 -6.66 22.27 5.02
C ALA A 120 -6.29 23.75 4.86
N LYS A 121 -7.21 24.67 5.13
CA LYS A 121 -6.95 26.11 5.06
C LYS A 121 -5.89 26.55 6.08
N GLN A 122 -5.96 26.08 7.32
CA GLN A 122 -4.97 26.37 8.34
C GLN A 122 -3.58 25.87 7.97
N LEU A 123 -3.48 24.64 7.49
CA LEU A 123 -2.20 24.06 7.05
C LEU A 123 -1.56 24.82 5.89
N LEU A 124 -2.37 25.31 4.94
CA LEU A 124 -1.89 26.14 3.83
C LEU A 124 -1.40 27.50 4.31
N GLN A 125 -2.09 28.15 5.24
CA GLN A 125 -1.69 29.45 5.82
C GLN A 125 -0.35 29.34 6.54
N VAL A 126 -0.18 28.33 7.39
CA VAL A 126 1.09 28.08 8.10
C VAL A 126 2.25 27.83 7.13
N ARG A 127 1.99 27.11 6.03
CA ARG A 127 3.01 26.88 4.98
C ARG A 127 3.42 28.17 4.28
N THR A 128 2.46 29.07 4.03
CA THR A 128 2.74 30.34 3.38
C THR A 128 3.54 31.27 4.28
N GLN A 129 3.17 31.36 5.56
CA GLN A 129 3.91 32.15 6.56
C GLN A 129 5.33 31.63 6.77
N ALA A 130 5.54 30.31 6.85
CA ALA A 130 6.86 29.73 6.97
C ALA A 130 7.79 30.03 5.78
N ARG A 131 7.21 30.20 4.58
CA ARG A 131 7.97 30.61 3.38
C ARG A 131 8.33 32.08 3.37
N SER A 132 7.47 32.96 3.88
CA SER A 132 7.73 34.40 3.92
C SER A 132 8.73 34.81 5.00
N VAL A 133 8.97 33.98 6.01
CA VAL A 133 10.01 34.22 7.06
C VAL A 133 11.38 33.67 6.65
N ALA A 134 11.44 32.79 5.66
CA ALA A 134 12.67 32.17 5.18
C ALA A 134 13.32 32.93 4.00
N GLN A 135 12.73 34.04 3.56
CA GLN A 135 13.29 35.00 2.59
C GLN A 135 13.79 36.25 3.31
#